data_e4b751ab8907b18dd03138d4bbe71e1b
#
_entry.id   e4b751ab8907b18dd03138d4bbe71e1b
#
_cell.length_a   1.000
_cell.length_b   1.000
_cell.length_c   1.000
_cell.angle_alpha   90.00
_cell.angle_beta   90.00
_cell.angle_gamma   90.00
#
_symmetry.space_group_name_H-M   'P 1'
#
loop_
_entity.id
_entity.type
_entity.pdbx_description
1 polymer ?
#
loop_
_entity_poly.entity_id
_entity_poly.type
_entity_poly.pdbx_seq_one_letter_code
_entity_poly.pdbx_strand_id
1 'polypeptide(L)'
;MRRVVVTGMGVVSPIGMGVKNFCKALFLGKNGIGKITHFDPSSYRSRIAGEVKNFDPYRYLPPKEVRRMDRFTQLGMVAAEEAVREAEITDEDNDPATIGVLVGSGVGGLGTIEREQTILLQKGPGRVSPFLVPMLITDITSALIAIKYGFSGPNFSVSTACATGNHSIGEAFKIIQRGDAEIMIAGGTEAAITPLGVAGFCSMRALSTRNEHPEKASRPFDKERDGFVIGEGAGVVVLEELDRARKRSAPIWGEITGFGMSEDAYHITQPVSDGRGIRQAMNKALEDAKVSPREVDYINAHGTSTPFNDKAETQAIKDVFGRKAYQIPVSSTKSMTGHLLGATGGVELIASLLALRDGIVPPTINYENPDPECDLDYVPNKAREVKIKIAMSNSMGFGGHNAVLVVKKF
;
A
#
# COMPACT_ATOMS: atom_id res chain seq x y z
N MET A 1 17.08 20.99 4.45
CA MET A 1 16.19 20.25 3.53
C MET A 1 14.78 20.74 3.74
N ARG A 2 13.96 20.81 2.69
CA ARG A 2 12.53 21.15 2.79
C ARG A 2 11.80 20.12 3.64
N ARG A 3 10.86 20.56 4.44
CA ARG A 3 9.95 19.67 5.20
C ARG A 3 8.77 19.30 4.32
N VAL A 4 8.27 18.08 4.47
CA VAL A 4 7.21 17.54 3.60
C VAL A 4 6.06 17.02 4.44
N VAL A 5 4.87 17.54 4.15
CA VAL A 5 3.63 17.18 4.85
C VAL A 5 2.65 16.48 3.90
N VAL A 6 1.73 15.73 4.49
CA VAL A 6 0.61 15.12 3.76
C VAL A 6 -0.58 16.06 3.87
N THR A 7 -1.05 16.58 2.74
CA THR A 7 -2.18 17.52 2.69
C THR A 7 -3.47 16.88 2.20
N GLY A 8 -3.40 15.72 1.53
CA GLY A 8 -4.59 14.98 1.11
C GLY A 8 -4.34 13.48 1.06
N MET A 9 -5.41 12.72 1.21
CA MET A 9 -5.40 11.26 1.18
C MET A 9 -6.60 10.73 0.42
N GLY A 10 -6.42 9.60 -0.26
CA GLY A 10 -7.51 8.89 -0.90
C GLY A 10 -7.28 7.39 -0.87
N VAL A 11 -8.32 6.61 -0.61
CA VAL A 11 -8.20 5.17 -0.43
C VAL A 11 -9.37 4.40 -1.03
N VAL A 12 -9.03 3.33 -1.72
CA VAL A 12 -9.96 2.31 -2.19
C VAL A 12 -9.46 0.96 -1.70
N SER A 13 -10.25 0.28 -0.87
CA SER A 13 -9.81 -0.96 -0.22
C SER A 13 -10.97 -1.93 0.02
N PRO A 14 -10.71 -3.21 0.32
CA PRO A 14 -11.74 -4.21 0.64
C PRO A 14 -12.59 -3.89 1.85
N ILE A 15 -12.09 -3.05 2.77
CA ILE A 15 -12.83 -2.65 3.97
C ILE A 15 -13.55 -1.30 3.86
N GLY A 16 -13.31 -0.56 2.76
CA GLY A 16 -14.01 0.70 2.51
C GLY A 16 -13.40 1.50 1.37
N MET A 17 -14.23 2.28 0.70
CA MET A 17 -13.87 3.31 -0.27
C MET A 17 -14.01 4.68 0.37
N GLY A 18 -13.01 5.53 0.18
CA GLY A 18 -12.89 6.84 0.81
C GLY A 18 -12.34 6.76 2.25
N VAL A 19 -11.53 7.76 2.61
CA VAL A 19 -10.80 7.85 3.89
C VAL A 19 -11.73 7.70 5.09
N LYS A 20 -12.91 8.31 5.06
CA LYS A 20 -13.90 8.24 6.16
C LYS A 20 -14.40 6.81 6.42
N ASN A 21 -14.79 6.09 5.36
CA ASN A 21 -15.30 4.73 5.47
C ASN A 21 -14.19 3.75 5.85
N PHE A 22 -13.01 3.92 5.26
CA PHE A 22 -11.82 3.17 5.58
C PHE A 22 -11.44 3.32 7.07
N CYS A 23 -11.35 4.55 7.56
CA CYS A 23 -11.04 4.86 8.96
C CYS A 23 -11.98 4.13 9.94
N LYS A 24 -13.29 4.24 9.70
CA LYS A 24 -14.31 3.57 10.52
C LYS A 24 -14.12 2.04 10.53
N ALA A 25 -13.92 1.44 9.36
CA ALA A 25 -13.76 -0.01 9.22
C ALA A 25 -12.44 -0.48 9.83
N LEU A 26 -11.36 0.29 9.66
CA LEU A 26 -10.02 0.01 10.18
C LEU A 26 -10.03 -0.15 11.72
N PHE A 27 -10.57 0.83 12.43
CA PHE A 27 -10.58 0.79 13.90
C PHE A 27 -11.63 -0.17 14.48
N LEU A 28 -12.66 -0.52 13.70
CA LEU A 28 -13.59 -1.59 14.07
C LEU A 28 -13.02 -3.00 13.84
N GLY A 29 -11.85 -3.14 13.23
CA GLY A 29 -11.30 -4.44 12.86
C GLY A 29 -12.16 -5.18 11.83
N LYS A 30 -12.76 -4.46 10.87
CA LYS A 30 -13.68 -5.05 9.89
C LYS A 30 -12.94 -5.94 8.89
N ASN A 31 -13.36 -7.19 8.75
CA ASN A 31 -12.84 -8.08 7.73
C ASN A 31 -13.34 -7.71 6.32
N GLY A 32 -12.42 -7.61 5.35
CA GLY A 32 -12.70 -7.38 3.92
C GLY A 32 -12.55 -8.62 3.05
N ILE A 33 -12.04 -9.72 3.61
CA ILE A 33 -11.72 -10.94 2.88
C ILE A 33 -12.98 -11.81 2.72
N GLY A 34 -13.15 -12.40 1.56
CA GLY A 34 -14.24 -13.28 1.23
C GLY A 34 -13.88 -14.26 0.11
N LYS A 35 -14.87 -15.01 -0.38
CA LYS A 35 -14.70 -15.83 -1.59
C LYS A 35 -14.49 -14.93 -2.80
N ILE A 36 -13.62 -15.36 -3.73
CA ILE A 36 -13.42 -14.68 -5.01
C ILE A 36 -14.72 -14.66 -5.81
N THR A 37 -15.11 -13.50 -6.32
CA THR A 37 -16.31 -13.29 -7.13
C THR A 37 -16.01 -12.78 -8.53
N HIS A 38 -14.79 -12.33 -8.82
CA HIS A 38 -14.38 -11.81 -10.12
C HIS A 38 -14.34 -12.87 -11.22
N PHE A 39 -14.15 -14.14 -10.84
CA PHE A 39 -14.18 -15.30 -11.73
C PHE A 39 -14.55 -16.56 -10.92
N ASP A 40 -14.78 -17.70 -11.58
CA ASP A 40 -15.02 -18.99 -10.92
C ASP A 40 -13.69 -19.57 -10.36
N PRO A 41 -13.48 -19.55 -9.02
CA PRO A 41 -12.26 -20.06 -8.41
C PRO A 41 -12.31 -21.53 -8.02
N SER A 42 -13.34 -22.29 -8.41
CA SER A 42 -13.62 -23.65 -7.91
C SER A 42 -12.46 -24.64 -8.11
N SER A 43 -11.68 -24.47 -9.19
CA SER A 43 -10.50 -25.30 -9.51
C SER A 43 -9.20 -24.82 -8.85
N TYR A 44 -9.22 -23.70 -8.13
CA TYR A 44 -8.02 -23.12 -7.52
C TYR A 44 -7.80 -23.62 -6.10
N ARG A 45 -6.54 -23.73 -5.69
CA ARG A 45 -6.16 -24.09 -4.31
C ARG A 45 -6.59 -23.04 -3.30
N SER A 46 -6.39 -21.76 -3.61
CA SER A 46 -6.93 -20.62 -2.86
C SER A 46 -8.11 -20.03 -3.64
N ARG A 47 -9.25 -19.88 -2.94
CA ARG A 47 -10.51 -19.40 -3.51
C ARG A 47 -11.01 -18.13 -2.83
N ILE A 48 -10.11 -17.43 -2.14
CA ILE A 48 -10.39 -16.28 -1.28
C ILE A 48 -9.53 -15.09 -1.64
N ALA A 49 -10.09 -13.89 -1.48
CA ALA A 49 -9.42 -12.64 -1.74
C ALA A 49 -10.03 -11.46 -0.97
N GLY A 50 -9.28 -10.37 -0.85
CA GLY A 50 -9.78 -9.06 -0.45
C GLY A 50 -10.20 -8.26 -1.68
N GLU A 51 -11.43 -8.43 -2.16
CA GLU A 51 -11.98 -7.69 -3.30
C GLU A 51 -12.58 -6.36 -2.85
N VAL A 52 -12.42 -5.31 -3.67
CA VAL A 52 -13.14 -4.05 -3.48
C VAL A 52 -14.59 -4.24 -3.90
N LYS A 53 -15.48 -4.32 -2.90
CA LYS A 53 -16.90 -4.63 -3.10
C LYS A 53 -17.66 -3.43 -3.63
N ASN A 54 -18.60 -3.67 -4.56
CA ASN A 54 -19.49 -2.66 -5.13
C ASN A 54 -18.75 -1.50 -5.84
N PHE A 55 -17.55 -1.75 -6.34
CA PHE A 55 -16.83 -0.79 -7.15
C PHE A 55 -17.41 -0.73 -8.56
N ASP A 56 -18.08 0.37 -8.84
CA ASP A 56 -18.59 0.72 -10.16
C ASP A 56 -17.81 1.95 -10.68
N PRO A 57 -16.83 1.75 -11.58
CA PRO A 57 -16.00 2.86 -12.06
C PRO A 57 -16.79 3.95 -12.81
N TYR A 58 -17.94 3.61 -13.38
CA TYR A 58 -18.79 4.57 -14.10
C TYR A 58 -19.44 5.64 -13.20
N ARG A 59 -19.40 5.45 -11.88
CA ARG A 59 -19.83 6.47 -10.91
C ARG A 59 -18.80 7.56 -10.67
N TYR A 60 -17.54 7.29 -11.04
CA TYR A 60 -16.40 8.15 -10.73
C TYR A 60 -15.71 8.66 -11.99
N LEU A 61 -15.73 7.89 -13.06
CA LEU A 61 -14.95 8.14 -14.27
C LEU A 61 -15.84 8.17 -15.50
N PRO A 62 -15.53 9.01 -16.52
CA PRO A 62 -16.27 9.03 -17.76
C PRO A 62 -16.25 7.65 -18.46
N PRO A 63 -17.36 7.19 -19.05
CA PRO A 63 -17.46 5.87 -19.70
C PRO A 63 -16.42 5.60 -20.79
N LYS A 64 -15.98 6.64 -21.50
CA LYS A 64 -14.96 6.54 -22.55
C LYS A 64 -13.59 6.23 -21.95
N GLU A 65 -13.27 6.80 -20.79
CA GLU A 65 -12.02 6.60 -20.08
C GLU A 65 -11.98 5.22 -19.41
N VAL A 66 -13.07 4.83 -18.71
CA VAL A 66 -13.18 3.50 -18.07
C VAL A 66 -12.83 2.38 -19.03
N ARG A 67 -13.29 2.46 -20.29
CA ARG A 67 -13.01 1.43 -21.33
C ARG A 67 -11.55 1.39 -21.79
N ARG A 68 -10.74 2.39 -21.43
CA ARG A 68 -9.33 2.52 -21.79
C ARG A 68 -8.39 2.36 -20.59
N MET A 69 -8.93 1.93 -19.45
CA MET A 69 -8.18 1.70 -18.21
C MET A 69 -8.34 0.26 -17.76
N ASP A 70 -7.25 -0.39 -17.35
CA ASP A 70 -7.34 -1.61 -16.56
C ASP A 70 -7.88 -1.27 -15.15
N ARG A 71 -8.34 -2.29 -14.41
CA ARG A 71 -8.93 -2.12 -13.09
C ARG A 71 -7.99 -1.45 -12.10
N PHE A 72 -6.69 -1.80 -12.11
CA PHE A 72 -5.74 -1.13 -11.19
C PHE A 72 -5.70 0.38 -11.41
N THR A 73 -5.71 0.82 -12.67
CA THR A 73 -5.75 2.23 -13.02
C THR A 73 -7.04 2.90 -12.56
N GLN A 74 -8.19 2.22 -12.73
CA GLN A 74 -9.48 2.75 -12.27
C GLN A 74 -9.50 2.97 -10.76
N LEU A 75 -8.98 2.03 -9.97
CA LEU A 75 -8.86 2.15 -8.52
C LEU A 75 -7.92 3.30 -8.13
N GLY A 76 -6.77 3.40 -8.79
CA GLY A 76 -5.79 4.47 -8.58
C GLY A 76 -6.34 5.85 -8.89
N MET A 77 -7.05 6.01 -10.00
CA MET A 77 -7.70 7.27 -10.40
C MET A 77 -8.74 7.74 -9.36
N VAL A 78 -9.54 6.82 -8.83
CA VAL A 78 -10.56 7.15 -7.81
C VAL A 78 -9.90 7.56 -6.50
N ALA A 79 -8.85 6.86 -6.06
CA ALA A 79 -8.10 7.26 -4.88
C ALA A 79 -7.39 8.60 -5.07
N ALA A 80 -6.78 8.83 -6.25
CA ALA A 80 -6.11 10.11 -6.55
C ALA A 80 -7.10 11.28 -6.57
N GLU A 81 -8.31 11.09 -7.11
CA GLU A 81 -9.36 12.13 -7.11
C GLU A 81 -9.76 12.54 -5.69
N GLU A 82 -9.92 11.57 -4.78
CA GLU A 82 -10.20 11.87 -3.38
C GLU A 82 -9.02 12.63 -2.75
N ALA A 83 -7.78 12.18 -2.95
CA ALA A 83 -6.59 12.80 -2.38
C ALA A 83 -6.39 14.25 -2.86
N VAL A 84 -6.52 14.51 -4.16
CA VAL A 84 -6.37 15.85 -4.74
C VAL A 84 -7.48 16.79 -4.26
N ARG A 85 -8.71 16.31 -4.21
CA ARG A 85 -9.85 17.09 -3.68
C ARG A 85 -9.68 17.42 -2.20
N GLU A 86 -9.22 16.46 -1.39
CA GLU A 86 -8.99 16.67 0.05
C GLU A 86 -7.82 17.63 0.31
N ALA A 87 -6.82 17.62 -0.55
CA ALA A 87 -5.72 18.56 -0.48
C ALA A 87 -6.10 19.98 -0.91
N GLU A 88 -7.30 20.18 -1.47
CA GLU A 88 -7.77 21.48 -1.97
C GLU A 88 -6.78 22.12 -2.97
N ILE A 89 -6.24 21.31 -3.88
CA ILE A 89 -5.37 21.79 -4.97
C ILE A 89 -6.29 22.41 -6.04
N THR A 90 -6.17 23.72 -6.25
CA THR A 90 -6.92 24.48 -7.27
C THR A 90 -5.98 24.95 -8.37
N ASP A 91 -6.52 25.19 -9.57
CA ASP A 91 -5.73 25.63 -10.74
C ASP A 91 -5.22 27.09 -10.59
N GLU A 92 -5.87 27.90 -9.72
CA GLU A 92 -5.66 29.35 -9.65
C GLU A 92 -4.33 29.76 -9.00
N ASP A 93 -3.76 28.92 -8.11
CA ASP A 93 -2.58 29.27 -7.31
C ASP A 93 -1.36 28.36 -7.58
N ASN A 94 -1.42 27.49 -8.58
CA ASN A 94 -0.41 26.44 -8.79
C ASN A 94 0.27 26.56 -10.17
N ASP A 95 1.59 26.61 -10.18
CA ASP A 95 2.37 26.31 -11.39
C ASP A 95 2.34 24.81 -11.64
N PRO A 96 1.67 24.31 -12.70
CA PRO A 96 1.57 22.89 -13.00
C PRO A 96 2.93 22.19 -13.14
N ALA A 97 4.00 22.93 -13.48
CA ALA A 97 5.35 22.41 -13.60
C ALA A 97 5.98 22.03 -12.24
N THR A 98 5.41 22.52 -11.13
CA THR A 98 5.89 22.21 -9.77
C THR A 98 5.13 21.04 -9.14
N ILE A 99 4.13 20.48 -9.84
CA ILE A 99 3.30 19.37 -9.34
C ILE A 99 3.62 18.11 -10.13
N GLY A 100 4.15 17.10 -9.43
CA GLY A 100 4.49 15.81 -10.01
C GLY A 100 3.56 14.68 -9.56
N VAL A 101 3.68 13.52 -10.22
CA VAL A 101 2.88 12.32 -9.91
C VAL A 101 3.78 11.09 -9.91
N LEU A 102 3.66 10.26 -8.86
CA LEU A 102 4.39 9.02 -8.68
C LEU A 102 3.50 7.96 -8.03
N VAL A 103 2.62 7.33 -8.81
CA VAL A 103 1.73 6.25 -8.36
C VAL A 103 2.11 4.96 -9.08
N GLY A 104 2.63 3.99 -8.32
CA GLY A 104 3.14 2.73 -8.84
C GLY A 104 2.15 1.59 -8.79
N SER A 105 2.48 0.53 -9.54
CA SER A 105 1.83 -0.78 -9.48
C SER A 105 2.90 -1.88 -9.55
N GLY A 106 2.72 -2.95 -8.78
CA GLY A 106 3.66 -4.08 -8.78
C GLY A 106 3.50 -4.99 -9.99
N VAL A 107 2.28 -5.13 -10.50
CA VAL A 107 1.93 -6.08 -11.58
C VAL A 107 1.39 -5.39 -12.84
N GLY A 108 0.68 -4.27 -12.67
CA GLY A 108 0.05 -3.56 -13.79
C GLY A 108 -1.21 -4.25 -14.30
N GLY A 109 -1.50 -4.06 -15.59
CA GLY A 109 -2.75 -4.48 -16.24
C GLY A 109 -2.86 -5.96 -16.57
N LEU A 110 -2.74 -6.83 -15.57
CA LEU A 110 -2.79 -8.29 -15.76
C LEU A 110 -4.12 -8.76 -16.34
N GLY A 111 -5.24 -8.20 -15.87
CA GLY A 111 -6.57 -8.52 -16.43
C GLY A 111 -6.71 -8.15 -17.90
N THR A 112 -6.09 -7.07 -18.32
CA THR A 112 -6.01 -6.68 -19.72
C THR A 112 -5.18 -7.66 -20.54
N ILE A 113 -4.03 -8.12 -20.03
CA ILE A 113 -3.21 -9.15 -20.71
C ILE A 113 -4.02 -10.41 -20.96
N GLU A 114 -4.69 -10.95 -19.93
CA GLU A 114 -5.48 -12.18 -20.06
C GLU A 114 -6.61 -12.05 -21.11
N ARG A 115 -7.32 -10.95 -21.07
CA ARG A 115 -8.41 -10.68 -22.01
C ARG A 115 -7.90 -10.55 -23.44
N GLU A 116 -6.87 -9.76 -23.67
CA GLU A 116 -6.35 -9.50 -25.02
C GLU A 116 -5.60 -10.72 -25.58
N GLN A 117 -4.95 -11.52 -24.75
CA GLN A 117 -4.38 -12.81 -25.12
C GLN A 117 -5.46 -13.78 -25.61
N THR A 118 -6.60 -13.84 -24.92
CA THR A 118 -7.75 -14.64 -25.35
C THR A 118 -8.29 -14.16 -26.71
N ILE A 119 -8.39 -12.85 -26.91
CA ILE A 119 -8.82 -12.26 -28.19
C ILE A 119 -7.82 -12.59 -29.32
N LEU A 120 -6.53 -12.48 -29.06
CA LEU A 120 -5.47 -12.83 -30.00
C LEU A 120 -5.60 -14.27 -30.49
N LEU A 121 -5.76 -15.22 -29.56
CA LEU A 121 -5.87 -16.65 -29.86
C LEU A 121 -7.16 -17.01 -30.61
N GLN A 122 -8.28 -16.39 -30.26
CA GLN A 122 -9.58 -16.72 -30.81
C GLN A 122 -9.92 -15.95 -32.12
N LYS A 123 -9.43 -14.70 -32.24
CA LYS A 123 -9.88 -13.77 -33.30
C LYS A 123 -8.74 -13.20 -34.15
N GLY A 124 -7.50 -13.53 -33.83
CA GLY A 124 -6.30 -13.06 -34.52
C GLY A 124 -5.84 -11.63 -34.14
N PRO A 125 -4.64 -11.23 -34.64
CA PRO A 125 -3.98 -10.00 -34.23
C PRO A 125 -4.73 -8.71 -34.58
N GLY A 126 -5.49 -8.70 -35.64
CA GLY A 126 -6.29 -7.53 -36.07
C GLY A 126 -7.46 -7.17 -35.14
N ARG A 127 -7.72 -7.97 -34.10
CA ARG A 127 -8.82 -7.74 -33.13
C ARG A 127 -8.32 -7.38 -31.74
N VAL A 128 -7.01 -7.40 -31.52
CA VAL A 128 -6.41 -6.93 -30.25
C VAL A 128 -6.64 -5.43 -30.10
N SER A 129 -6.93 -5.00 -28.88
CA SER A 129 -7.20 -3.59 -28.57
C SER A 129 -5.99 -2.69 -28.89
N PRO A 130 -6.17 -1.55 -29.56
CA PRO A 130 -5.11 -0.56 -29.71
C PRO A 130 -4.69 0.08 -28.35
N PHE A 131 -5.47 -0.12 -27.32
CA PHE A 131 -5.17 0.36 -25.97
C PHE A 131 -4.47 -0.70 -25.09
N LEU A 132 -4.17 -1.90 -25.63
CA LEU A 132 -3.50 -2.96 -24.85
C LEU A 132 -2.27 -2.43 -24.12
N VAL A 133 -1.33 -1.82 -24.85
CA VAL A 133 -0.07 -1.36 -24.25
C VAL A 133 -0.29 -0.26 -23.20
N PRO A 134 -1.04 0.82 -23.48
CA PRO A 134 -1.35 1.81 -22.44
C PRO A 134 -2.07 1.26 -21.22
N MET A 135 -2.95 0.26 -21.37
CA MET A 135 -3.68 -0.33 -20.26
C MET A 135 -2.83 -1.30 -19.42
N LEU A 136 -1.71 -1.77 -19.98
CA LEU A 136 -0.84 -2.76 -19.37
C LEU A 136 0.23 -2.14 -18.48
N ILE A 137 0.85 -1.03 -18.91
CA ILE A 137 2.06 -0.49 -18.30
C ILE A 137 1.79 0.09 -16.91
N THR A 138 2.75 -0.11 -15.99
CA THR A 138 2.59 0.22 -14.56
C THR A 138 2.57 1.72 -14.26
N ASP A 139 3.10 2.54 -15.16
CA ASP A 139 3.20 4.01 -15.03
C ASP A 139 1.94 4.75 -15.52
N ILE A 140 1.02 4.05 -16.18
CA ILE A 140 -0.15 4.70 -16.82
C ILE A 140 -1.04 5.44 -15.82
N THR A 141 -1.12 4.97 -14.58
CA THR A 141 -1.91 5.63 -13.54
C THR A 141 -1.34 7.02 -13.24
N SER A 142 0.00 7.14 -13.10
CA SER A 142 0.67 8.44 -12.94
C SER A 142 0.42 9.36 -14.11
N ALA A 143 0.55 8.85 -15.33
CA ALA A 143 0.32 9.63 -16.55
C ALA A 143 -1.13 10.14 -16.64
N LEU A 144 -2.12 9.29 -16.36
CA LEU A 144 -3.54 9.66 -16.45
C LEU A 144 -3.96 10.66 -15.37
N ILE A 145 -3.39 10.58 -14.16
CA ILE A 145 -3.59 11.60 -13.12
C ILE A 145 -3.05 12.95 -13.61
N ALA A 146 -1.82 12.97 -14.15
CA ALA A 146 -1.23 14.19 -14.68
C ALA A 146 -2.04 14.80 -15.83
N ILE A 147 -2.50 13.97 -16.76
CA ILE A 147 -3.36 14.41 -17.88
C ILE A 147 -4.68 14.99 -17.38
N LYS A 148 -5.32 14.35 -16.39
CA LYS A 148 -6.59 14.79 -15.83
C LYS A 148 -6.52 16.17 -15.20
N TYR A 149 -5.43 16.47 -14.52
CA TYR A 149 -5.26 17.71 -13.75
C TYR A 149 -4.30 18.72 -14.41
N GLY A 150 -3.71 18.40 -15.55
CA GLY A 150 -2.75 19.26 -16.22
C GLY A 150 -1.39 19.37 -15.53
N PHE A 151 -1.06 18.48 -14.59
CA PHE A 151 0.22 18.51 -13.87
C PHE A 151 1.37 18.14 -14.78
N SER A 152 2.42 18.98 -14.85
CA SER A 152 3.55 18.81 -15.77
C SER A 152 4.92 18.73 -15.08
N GLY A 153 4.95 18.55 -13.77
CA GLY A 153 6.16 18.27 -12.99
C GLY A 153 6.65 16.83 -13.17
N PRO A 154 7.59 16.36 -12.33
CA PRO A 154 8.15 15.01 -12.43
C PRO A 154 7.06 13.93 -12.45
N ASN A 155 7.06 13.05 -13.47
CA ASN A 155 6.06 11.99 -13.63
C ASN A 155 6.74 10.69 -14.07
N PHE A 156 6.64 9.66 -13.23
CA PHE A 156 7.12 8.31 -13.49
C PHE A 156 6.48 7.31 -12.54
N SER A 157 6.85 6.05 -12.63
CA SER A 157 6.40 4.99 -11.73
C SER A 157 7.56 4.20 -11.18
N VAL A 158 7.41 3.71 -9.95
CA VAL A 158 8.27 2.69 -9.36
C VAL A 158 7.52 1.38 -9.35
N SER A 159 8.21 0.28 -9.63
CA SER A 159 7.68 -1.08 -9.51
C SER A 159 8.68 -1.95 -8.75
N THR A 160 8.37 -2.22 -7.48
CA THR A 160 9.18 -3.00 -6.54
C THR A 160 8.31 -4.00 -5.78
N ALA A 161 7.45 -4.69 -6.55
CA ALA A 161 6.47 -5.65 -6.03
C ALA A 161 5.67 -5.07 -4.85
N CYS A 162 5.64 -5.74 -3.68
CA CYS A 162 4.85 -5.30 -2.53
C CYS A 162 5.39 -4.03 -1.85
N ALA A 163 6.62 -3.61 -2.13
CA ALA A 163 7.21 -2.38 -1.60
C ALA A 163 6.93 -1.13 -2.47
N THR A 164 6.27 -1.30 -3.62
CA THR A 164 6.01 -0.24 -4.60
C THR A 164 5.41 1.03 -3.98
N GLY A 165 4.37 0.90 -3.16
CA GLY A 165 3.70 2.06 -2.57
C GLY A 165 4.61 2.88 -1.65
N ASN A 166 5.36 2.22 -0.76
CA ASN A 166 6.31 2.91 0.12
C ASN A 166 7.48 3.51 -0.66
N HIS A 167 8.02 2.83 -1.67
CA HIS A 167 9.05 3.39 -2.55
C HIS A 167 8.54 4.62 -3.31
N SER A 168 7.33 4.54 -3.89
CA SER A 168 6.72 5.67 -4.61
C SER A 168 6.58 6.90 -3.71
N ILE A 169 6.09 6.72 -2.50
CA ILE A 169 5.91 7.80 -1.53
C ILE A 169 7.28 8.32 -1.04
N GLY A 170 8.23 7.42 -0.76
CA GLY A 170 9.57 7.78 -0.33
C GLY A 170 10.36 8.57 -1.37
N GLU A 171 10.30 8.18 -2.64
CA GLU A 171 10.93 8.92 -3.74
C GLU A 171 10.25 10.27 -3.99
N ALA A 172 8.91 10.33 -3.93
CA ALA A 172 8.17 11.58 -4.00
C ALA A 172 8.56 12.55 -2.87
N PHE A 173 8.71 12.04 -1.64
CA PHE A 173 9.25 12.79 -0.51
C PHE A 173 10.65 13.36 -0.81
N LYS A 174 11.55 12.55 -1.37
CA LYS A 174 12.91 12.99 -1.74
C LYS A 174 12.91 14.01 -2.87
N ILE A 175 12.02 13.91 -3.84
CA ILE A 175 11.84 14.90 -4.93
C ILE A 175 11.50 16.27 -4.35
N ILE A 176 10.54 16.34 -3.42
CA ILE A 176 10.18 17.62 -2.75
C ILE A 176 11.34 18.11 -1.89
N GLN A 177 12.02 17.22 -1.14
CA GLN A 177 13.18 17.62 -0.31
C GLN A 177 14.30 18.24 -1.12
N ARG A 178 14.55 17.74 -2.35
CA ARG A 178 15.58 18.29 -3.28
C ARG A 178 15.13 19.61 -3.92
N GLY A 179 13.83 19.86 -3.98
CA GLY A 179 13.24 21.03 -4.62
C GLY A 179 12.89 20.84 -6.10
N ASP A 180 12.85 19.61 -6.59
CA ASP A 180 12.49 19.28 -7.97
C ASP A 180 10.98 19.43 -8.21
N ALA A 181 10.16 19.38 -7.15
CA ALA A 181 8.74 19.69 -7.14
C ALA A 181 8.34 20.33 -5.81
N GLU A 182 7.17 20.98 -5.78
CA GLU A 182 6.57 21.52 -4.55
C GLU A 182 5.44 20.62 -4.03
N ILE A 183 4.76 19.91 -4.95
CA ILE A 183 3.72 18.92 -4.65
C ILE A 183 4.02 17.64 -5.41
N MET A 184 3.75 16.50 -4.78
CA MET A 184 3.76 15.19 -5.40
C MET A 184 2.50 14.41 -5.03
N ILE A 185 1.78 13.93 -6.03
CA ILE A 185 0.73 12.92 -5.84
C ILE A 185 1.43 11.56 -5.88
N ALA A 186 1.40 10.81 -4.76
CA ALA A 186 2.19 9.61 -4.62
C ALA A 186 1.42 8.44 -3.98
N GLY A 187 1.81 7.22 -4.28
CA GLY A 187 1.15 6.06 -3.70
C GLY A 187 1.27 4.79 -4.55
N GLY A 188 0.29 3.92 -4.38
CA GLY A 188 0.24 2.67 -5.13
C GLY A 188 -1.17 2.20 -5.42
N THR A 189 -1.31 1.41 -6.47
CA THR A 189 -2.56 0.80 -6.91
C THR A 189 -2.32 -0.60 -7.44
N GLU A 190 -3.28 -1.53 -7.23
CA GLU A 190 -3.14 -2.91 -7.69
C GLU A 190 -4.49 -3.60 -7.89
N ALA A 191 -4.59 -4.45 -8.93
CA ALA A 191 -5.77 -5.27 -9.19
C ALA A 191 -5.37 -6.63 -9.80
N ALA A 192 -4.64 -7.43 -9.01
CA ALA A 192 -4.09 -8.72 -9.47
C ALA A 192 -4.98 -9.93 -9.13
N ILE A 193 -6.25 -9.72 -8.72
CA ILE A 193 -7.23 -10.79 -8.48
C ILE A 193 -7.83 -11.22 -9.83
N THR A 194 -7.00 -11.89 -10.63
CA THR A 194 -7.34 -12.43 -11.94
C THR A 194 -7.08 -13.93 -11.99
N PRO A 195 -7.64 -14.68 -12.95
CA PRO A 195 -7.36 -16.10 -13.11
C PRO A 195 -5.86 -16.41 -13.12
N LEU A 196 -5.07 -15.72 -13.96
CA LEU A 196 -3.63 -15.94 -14.07
C LEU A 196 -2.88 -15.50 -12.81
N GLY A 197 -3.24 -14.36 -12.24
CA GLY A 197 -2.62 -13.84 -11.02
C GLY A 197 -2.79 -14.80 -9.84
N VAL A 198 -4.02 -15.26 -9.58
CA VAL A 198 -4.29 -16.23 -8.52
C VAL A 198 -3.64 -17.57 -8.81
N ALA A 199 -3.64 -18.06 -10.08
CA ALA A 199 -2.97 -19.30 -10.45
C ALA A 199 -1.45 -19.23 -10.17
N GLY A 200 -0.80 -18.11 -10.53
CA GLY A 200 0.62 -17.89 -10.29
C GLY A 200 0.98 -17.96 -8.80
N PHE A 201 0.26 -17.22 -7.96
CA PHE A 201 0.49 -17.25 -6.51
C PHE A 201 0.12 -18.61 -5.86
N CYS A 202 -0.89 -19.31 -6.37
CA CYS A 202 -1.22 -20.67 -5.95
C CYS A 202 -0.08 -21.65 -6.28
N SER A 203 0.52 -21.56 -7.48
CA SER A 203 1.63 -22.40 -7.91
C SER A 203 2.87 -22.20 -7.04
N MET A 204 3.10 -20.98 -6.57
CA MET A 204 4.15 -20.63 -5.61
C MET A 204 3.86 -21.12 -4.18
N ARG A 205 2.64 -21.60 -3.89
CA ARG A 205 2.16 -21.96 -2.55
C ARG A 205 2.27 -20.78 -1.55
N ALA A 206 2.08 -19.56 -2.04
CA ALA A 206 2.23 -18.36 -1.24
C ALA A 206 0.91 -17.91 -0.59
N LEU A 207 -0.25 -18.38 -1.13
CA LEU A 207 -1.59 -18.01 -0.65
C LEU A 207 -2.10 -18.96 0.44
N SER A 208 -2.82 -18.38 1.39
CA SER A 208 -3.62 -19.15 2.35
C SER A 208 -4.67 -20.00 1.62
N THR A 209 -4.89 -21.20 2.14
CA THR A 209 -5.88 -22.16 1.62
C THR A 209 -7.07 -22.37 2.57
N ARG A 210 -7.28 -21.47 3.54
CA ARG A 210 -8.41 -21.50 4.49
C ARG A 210 -9.73 -21.08 3.82
N ASN A 211 -10.09 -21.77 2.75
CA ASN A 211 -11.23 -21.44 1.88
C ASN A 211 -12.60 -21.49 2.59
N GLU A 212 -12.74 -22.34 3.60
CA GLU A 212 -14.02 -22.52 4.32
C GLU A 212 -14.26 -21.41 5.36
N HIS A 213 -13.19 -20.71 5.78
CA HIS A 213 -13.23 -19.60 6.73
C HIS A 213 -12.43 -18.41 6.20
N PRO A 214 -12.89 -17.76 5.12
CA PRO A 214 -12.17 -16.66 4.49
C PRO A 214 -11.85 -15.53 5.47
N GLU A 215 -12.77 -15.24 6.37
CA GLU A 215 -12.66 -14.19 7.39
C GLU A 215 -11.52 -14.42 8.40
N LYS A 216 -11.04 -15.67 8.52
CA LYS A 216 -9.96 -16.09 9.42
C LYS A 216 -8.65 -16.41 8.69
N ALA A 217 -8.59 -16.22 7.38
CA ALA A 217 -7.47 -16.69 6.56
C ALA A 217 -6.22 -15.81 6.70
N SER A 218 -6.36 -14.48 6.65
CA SER A 218 -5.26 -13.57 6.92
C SER A 218 -5.11 -13.38 8.43
N ARG A 219 -3.99 -13.92 8.97
CA ARG A 219 -3.71 -13.96 10.41
C ARG A 219 -2.25 -13.67 10.71
N PRO A 220 -1.78 -12.44 10.44
CA PRO A 220 -0.38 -12.06 10.64
C PRO A 220 0.09 -12.37 12.05
N PHE A 221 1.32 -12.89 12.16
CA PHE A 221 2.00 -13.27 13.41
C PHE A 221 1.36 -14.41 14.21
N ASP A 222 0.19 -14.91 13.82
CA ASP A 222 -0.43 -16.08 14.44
C ASP A 222 0.35 -17.35 14.09
N LYS A 223 0.44 -18.31 15.03
CA LYS A 223 1.16 -19.57 14.84
C LYS A 223 0.63 -20.42 13.69
N GLU A 224 -0.67 -20.34 13.43
CA GLU A 224 -1.34 -21.14 12.40
C GLU A 224 -1.48 -20.41 11.06
N ARG A 225 -0.71 -19.32 10.82
CA ARG A 225 -0.66 -18.66 9.51
C ARG A 225 -0.12 -19.61 8.44
N ASP A 226 -0.75 -19.63 7.27
CA ASP A 226 -0.45 -20.58 6.19
C ASP A 226 -0.17 -19.91 4.84
N GLY A 227 -0.12 -18.58 4.78
CA GLY A 227 0.09 -17.80 3.56
C GLY A 227 -0.67 -16.49 3.59
N PHE A 228 -0.39 -15.60 2.65
CA PHE A 228 -1.13 -14.36 2.55
C PHE A 228 -2.46 -14.55 1.79
N VAL A 229 -3.38 -13.62 1.96
CA VAL A 229 -4.59 -13.52 1.14
C VAL A 229 -4.39 -12.38 0.16
N ILE A 230 -4.50 -12.64 -1.15
CA ILE A 230 -4.39 -11.58 -2.17
C ILE A 230 -5.53 -10.57 -2.03
N GLY A 231 -5.22 -9.28 -2.25
CA GLY A 231 -6.20 -8.20 -2.26
C GLY A 231 -5.96 -7.23 -3.41
N GLU A 232 -6.91 -6.32 -3.60
CA GLU A 232 -6.83 -5.24 -4.57
C GLU A 232 -7.18 -3.89 -3.92
N GLY A 233 -6.73 -2.80 -4.50
CA GLY A 233 -7.04 -1.47 -3.99
C GLY A 233 -6.08 -0.39 -4.48
N ALA A 234 -6.20 0.79 -3.87
CA ALA A 234 -5.30 1.93 -4.08
C ALA A 234 -5.20 2.77 -2.81
N GLY A 235 -4.00 3.29 -2.55
CA GLY A 235 -3.75 4.30 -1.54
C GLY A 235 -2.89 5.41 -2.14
N VAL A 236 -3.43 6.62 -2.19
CA VAL A 236 -2.77 7.79 -2.80
C VAL A 236 -2.77 8.92 -1.78
N VAL A 237 -1.64 9.61 -1.68
CA VAL A 237 -1.46 10.79 -0.83
C VAL A 237 -0.96 11.96 -1.65
N VAL A 238 -1.28 13.16 -1.21
CA VAL A 238 -0.68 14.40 -1.69
C VAL A 238 0.38 14.82 -0.70
N LEU A 239 1.62 14.85 -1.16
CA LEU A 239 2.77 15.37 -0.44
C LEU A 239 3.00 16.81 -0.86
N GLU A 240 3.30 17.69 0.09
CA GLU A 240 3.50 19.10 -0.16
C GLU A 240 4.62 19.66 0.70
N GLU A 241 5.37 20.61 0.15
CA GLU A 241 6.35 21.38 0.89
C GLU A 241 5.65 22.17 2.01
N LEU A 242 6.19 22.12 3.23
CA LEU A 242 5.52 22.65 4.43
C LEU A 242 5.21 24.13 4.37
N ASP A 243 6.17 24.97 3.96
CA ASP A 243 5.99 26.43 3.97
C ASP A 243 4.94 26.85 2.92
N ARG A 244 4.88 26.10 1.80
CA ARG A 244 3.84 26.24 0.79
C ARG A 244 2.48 25.83 1.36
N ALA A 245 2.38 24.66 1.99
CA ALA A 245 1.14 24.19 2.60
C ALA A 245 0.59 25.19 3.63
N ARG A 246 1.45 25.74 4.46
CA ARG A 246 1.11 26.79 5.43
C ARG A 246 0.63 28.09 4.78
N LYS A 247 1.32 28.54 3.72
CA LYS A 247 0.97 29.79 3.00
C LYS A 247 -0.45 29.75 2.45
N ARG A 248 -0.92 28.58 1.96
CA ARG A 248 -2.28 28.39 1.45
C ARG A 248 -3.26 27.83 2.48
N SER A 249 -2.85 27.70 3.75
CA SER A 249 -3.67 27.13 4.84
C SER A 249 -4.20 25.72 4.52
N ALA A 250 -3.40 24.88 3.86
CA ALA A 250 -3.78 23.52 3.52
C ALA A 250 -4.08 22.66 4.76
N PRO A 251 -4.98 21.68 4.67
CA PRO A 251 -5.11 20.65 5.69
C PRO A 251 -3.80 19.88 5.82
N ILE A 252 -3.35 19.57 7.04
CA ILE A 252 -2.14 18.78 7.27
C ILE A 252 -2.48 17.56 8.11
N TRP A 253 -2.29 16.37 7.55
CA TRP A 253 -2.56 15.08 8.20
C TRP A 253 -1.38 14.56 9.02
N GLY A 254 -0.17 14.93 8.63
CA GLY A 254 1.08 14.54 9.27
C GLY A 254 2.28 14.94 8.44
N GLU A 255 3.47 14.71 8.95
CA GLU A 255 4.74 15.00 8.30
C GLU A 255 5.48 13.70 7.98
N ILE A 256 5.93 13.52 6.73
CA ILE A 256 6.90 12.47 6.41
C ILE A 256 8.27 12.99 6.77
N THR A 257 8.94 12.29 7.68
CA THR A 257 10.23 12.72 8.23
C THR A 257 11.39 11.87 7.77
N GLY A 258 11.14 10.62 7.36
CA GLY A 258 12.21 9.73 6.92
C GLY A 258 11.76 8.66 5.96
N PHE A 259 12.69 8.29 5.09
CA PHE A 259 12.58 7.18 4.14
C PHE A 259 13.86 6.36 4.14
N GLY A 260 13.72 5.05 4.24
CA GLY A 260 14.83 4.11 4.15
C GLY A 260 14.50 2.97 3.19
N MET A 261 15.46 2.57 2.40
CA MET A 261 15.34 1.42 1.49
C MET A 261 16.59 0.55 1.52
N SER A 262 16.41 -0.72 1.19
CA SER A 262 17.48 -1.71 1.12
C SER A 262 17.07 -2.90 0.26
N GLU A 263 18.01 -3.78 0.02
CA GLU A 263 17.84 -5.01 -0.73
C GLU A 263 18.32 -6.20 0.11
N ASP A 264 17.57 -7.30 0.12
CA ASP A 264 17.98 -8.54 0.79
C ASP A 264 19.13 -9.25 0.07
N ALA A 265 19.17 -9.15 -1.27
CA ALA A 265 20.12 -9.84 -2.14
C ALA A 265 20.24 -11.35 -1.82
N TYR A 266 19.11 -12.01 -1.66
CA TYR A 266 19.05 -13.39 -1.16
C TYR A 266 18.26 -14.33 -2.06
N HIS A 267 16.96 -14.08 -2.26
CA HIS A 267 16.07 -14.99 -2.99
C HIS A 267 14.94 -14.21 -3.66
N ILE A 268 14.42 -14.72 -4.80
CA ILE A 268 13.40 -14.03 -5.60
C ILE A 268 12.05 -13.83 -4.89
N THR A 269 11.71 -14.66 -3.90
CA THR A 269 10.41 -14.60 -3.22
C THR A 269 10.47 -14.71 -1.69
N GLN A 270 11.58 -15.21 -1.13
CA GLN A 270 11.71 -15.39 0.32
C GLN A 270 12.54 -14.26 0.92
N PRO A 271 12.09 -13.64 2.01
CA PRO A 271 12.92 -12.72 2.76
C PRO A 271 14.11 -13.46 3.38
N VAL A 272 15.20 -12.76 3.60
CA VAL A 272 16.31 -13.30 4.35
C VAL A 272 15.89 -13.58 5.80
N SER A 273 16.18 -14.79 6.30
CA SER A 273 15.61 -15.29 7.56
C SER A 273 15.98 -14.47 8.81
N ASP A 274 17.11 -13.79 8.80
CA ASP A 274 17.59 -12.93 9.90
C ASP A 274 17.04 -11.49 9.81
N GLY A 275 16.23 -11.17 8.80
CA GLY A 275 15.61 -9.86 8.62
C GLY A 275 16.59 -8.70 8.38
N ARG A 276 17.86 -8.99 7.98
CA ARG A 276 18.90 -7.95 7.83
C ARG A 276 18.53 -6.85 6.84
N GLY A 277 17.81 -7.18 5.75
CA GLY A 277 17.39 -6.19 4.75
C GLY A 277 16.41 -5.19 5.33
N ILE A 278 15.28 -5.65 5.86
CA ILE A 278 14.29 -4.74 6.47
C ILE A 278 14.86 -4.01 7.69
N ARG A 279 15.73 -4.63 8.48
CA ARG A 279 16.47 -3.97 9.57
C ARG A 279 17.31 -2.81 9.04
N GLN A 280 18.00 -2.98 7.92
CA GLN A 280 18.79 -1.92 7.29
C GLN A 280 17.88 -0.78 6.80
N ALA A 281 16.74 -1.08 6.18
CA ALA A 281 15.78 -0.07 5.74
C ALA A 281 15.20 0.72 6.92
N MET A 282 14.82 0.05 8.03
CA MET A 282 14.37 0.71 9.27
C MET A 282 15.43 1.66 9.83
N ASN A 283 16.68 1.23 9.95
CA ASN A 283 17.76 2.07 10.45
C ASN A 283 17.99 3.30 9.56
N LYS A 284 18.01 3.13 8.25
CA LYS A 284 18.14 4.25 7.29
C LYS A 284 16.97 5.23 7.38
N ALA A 285 15.74 4.74 7.56
CA ALA A 285 14.58 5.58 7.73
C ALA A 285 14.63 6.42 9.03
N LEU A 286 15.09 5.82 10.12
CA LEU A 286 15.31 6.50 11.40
C LEU A 286 16.42 7.55 11.31
N GLU A 287 17.52 7.21 10.64
CA GLU A 287 18.64 8.12 10.40
C GLU A 287 18.18 9.34 9.55
N ASP A 288 17.47 9.10 8.46
CA ASP A 288 16.92 10.14 7.60
C ASP A 288 15.92 11.04 8.36
N ALA A 289 15.08 10.43 9.19
CA ALA A 289 14.13 11.14 10.06
C ALA A 289 14.81 11.90 11.21
N LYS A 290 16.06 11.60 11.53
CA LYS A 290 16.77 12.04 12.76
C LYS A 290 16.00 11.68 14.03
N VAL A 291 15.42 10.48 14.06
CA VAL A 291 14.60 9.95 15.13
C VAL A 291 15.33 8.78 15.80
N SER A 292 15.40 8.81 17.12
CA SER A 292 15.91 7.67 17.89
C SER A 292 14.89 6.52 17.86
N PRO A 293 15.34 5.25 17.84
CA PRO A 293 14.43 4.10 17.97
C PRO A 293 13.50 4.18 19.21
N ARG A 294 13.93 4.87 20.26
CA ARG A 294 13.13 5.04 21.49
C ARG A 294 11.91 5.95 21.31
N GLU A 295 11.89 6.79 20.29
CA GLU A 295 10.82 7.77 20.03
C GLU A 295 9.70 7.20 19.16
N VAL A 296 9.90 6.02 18.55
CA VAL A 296 8.85 5.36 17.74
C VAL A 296 7.77 4.80 18.67
N ASP A 297 6.53 5.19 18.40
CA ASP A 297 5.37 4.85 19.23
C ASP A 297 4.48 3.77 18.62
N TYR A 298 4.57 3.56 17.29
CA TYR A 298 3.76 2.59 16.56
C TYR A 298 4.47 2.09 15.29
N ILE A 299 4.31 0.81 14.97
CA ILE A 299 4.77 0.20 13.74
C ILE A 299 3.59 -0.42 13.00
N ASN A 300 3.31 0.07 11.79
CA ASN A 300 2.48 -0.61 10.81
C ASN A 300 3.39 -1.59 10.06
N ALA A 301 3.28 -2.86 10.40
CA ALA A 301 4.15 -3.90 9.90
C ALA A 301 3.79 -4.34 8.48
N HIS A 302 4.77 -4.86 7.77
CA HIS A 302 4.49 -5.58 6.54
C HIS A 302 3.59 -6.77 6.80
N GLY A 303 3.87 -7.62 7.77
CA GLY A 303 2.97 -8.61 8.38
C GLY A 303 2.04 -9.32 7.40
N THR A 304 2.56 -10.18 6.53
CA THR A 304 1.80 -10.76 5.42
C THR A 304 0.98 -11.98 5.78
N SER A 305 1.07 -12.49 7.02
CA SER A 305 0.49 -13.80 7.39
C SER A 305 1.21 -14.99 6.73
N THR A 306 2.49 -14.81 6.38
CA THR A 306 3.32 -15.91 5.89
C THR A 306 4.31 -16.39 6.96
N PRO A 307 4.63 -17.69 7.01
CA PRO A 307 5.55 -18.22 8.01
C PRO A 307 6.92 -17.54 8.02
N PHE A 308 7.45 -17.18 6.86
CA PHE A 308 8.81 -16.62 6.74
C PHE A 308 8.86 -15.12 7.03
N ASN A 309 7.98 -14.33 6.42
CA ASN A 309 7.99 -12.88 6.55
C ASN A 309 7.80 -12.42 8.00
N ASP A 310 6.77 -12.95 8.66
CA ASP A 310 6.36 -12.45 9.97
C ASP A 310 7.45 -12.72 11.03
N LYS A 311 8.18 -13.83 10.91
CA LYS A 311 9.35 -14.12 11.78
C LYS A 311 10.52 -13.19 11.48
N ALA A 312 10.88 -13.03 10.20
CA ALA A 312 12.00 -12.19 9.81
C ALA A 312 11.77 -10.73 10.21
N GLU A 313 10.56 -10.21 10.02
CA GLU A 313 10.20 -8.85 10.43
C GLU A 313 10.19 -8.69 11.96
N THR A 314 9.66 -9.67 12.71
CA THR A 314 9.72 -9.69 14.17
C THR A 314 11.17 -9.60 14.68
N GLN A 315 12.07 -10.41 14.09
CA GLN A 315 13.50 -10.40 14.47
C GLN A 315 14.12 -9.04 14.15
N ALA A 316 13.85 -8.47 12.99
CA ALA A 316 14.36 -7.17 12.59
C ALA A 316 13.89 -6.04 13.53
N ILE A 317 12.62 -6.05 13.93
CA ILE A 317 12.07 -5.09 14.91
C ILE A 317 12.81 -5.23 16.24
N LYS A 318 13.03 -6.44 16.74
CA LYS A 318 13.80 -6.67 17.98
C LYS A 318 15.23 -6.14 17.88
N ASP A 319 15.88 -6.36 16.74
CA ASP A 319 17.27 -5.93 16.52
C ASP A 319 17.40 -4.39 16.44
N VAL A 320 16.42 -3.70 15.85
CA VAL A 320 16.42 -2.22 15.76
C VAL A 320 16.06 -1.55 17.08
N PHE A 321 15.04 -2.07 17.76
CA PHE A 321 14.45 -1.39 18.91
C PHE A 321 14.90 -1.96 20.28
N GLY A 322 15.59 -3.10 20.30
CA GLY A 322 16.05 -3.75 21.53
C GLY A 322 14.89 -4.01 22.48
N ARG A 323 15.08 -3.67 23.77
CA ARG A 323 14.01 -3.85 24.79
C ARG A 323 12.75 -2.99 24.50
N LYS A 324 12.88 -1.91 23.75
CA LYS A 324 11.75 -1.04 23.38
C LYS A 324 10.78 -1.76 22.44
N ALA A 325 11.24 -2.73 21.65
CA ALA A 325 10.39 -3.53 20.73
C ALA A 325 9.15 -4.11 21.43
N TYR A 326 9.29 -4.57 22.66
CA TYR A 326 8.21 -5.16 23.44
C TYR A 326 7.20 -4.14 24.02
N GLN A 327 7.45 -2.86 23.82
CA GLN A 327 6.61 -1.75 24.30
C GLN A 327 5.95 -0.99 23.16
N ILE A 328 6.36 -1.25 21.91
CA ILE A 328 5.81 -0.61 20.73
C ILE A 328 4.66 -1.47 20.23
N PRO A 329 3.43 -0.94 20.14
CA PRO A 329 2.36 -1.64 19.43
C PRO A 329 2.74 -1.81 17.96
N VAL A 330 2.64 -3.04 17.46
CA VAL A 330 2.87 -3.43 16.07
C VAL A 330 1.56 -3.97 15.55
N SER A 331 1.10 -3.55 14.37
CA SER A 331 -0.09 -4.18 13.79
C SER A 331 0.02 -4.35 12.28
N SER A 332 -0.67 -5.36 11.76
CA SER A 332 -0.81 -5.56 10.32
C SER A 332 -2.26 -5.40 9.87
N THR A 333 -2.51 -4.37 9.09
CA THR A 333 -3.81 -4.09 8.46
C THR A 333 -4.18 -5.12 7.41
N LYS A 334 -3.21 -5.93 6.94
CA LYS A 334 -3.44 -7.04 6.00
C LYS A 334 -4.30 -8.14 6.60
N SER A 335 -4.42 -8.22 7.92
CA SER A 335 -5.40 -9.09 8.58
C SER A 335 -6.83 -8.77 8.15
N MET A 336 -7.12 -7.51 7.81
CA MET A 336 -8.43 -6.99 7.42
C MET A 336 -8.60 -6.86 5.90
N THR A 337 -7.59 -6.33 5.22
CA THR A 337 -7.66 -6.00 3.78
C THR A 337 -7.19 -7.13 2.87
N GLY A 338 -6.45 -8.11 3.39
CA GLY A 338 -5.57 -8.93 2.58
C GLY A 338 -4.34 -8.12 2.14
N HIS A 339 -3.49 -8.72 1.34
CA HIS A 339 -2.27 -8.11 0.82
C HIS A 339 -2.56 -7.45 -0.54
N LEU A 340 -2.55 -6.12 -0.58
CA LEU A 340 -2.87 -5.31 -1.76
C LEU A 340 -1.66 -5.12 -2.69
N LEU A 341 -0.60 -5.91 -2.53
CA LEU A 341 0.63 -5.89 -3.33
C LEU A 341 1.19 -4.46 -3.46
N GLY A 342 1.29 -3.93 -4.69
CA GLY A 342 1.83 -2.59 -4.93
C GLY A 342 1.04 -1.44 -4.31
N ALA A 343 -0.26 -1.63 -4.05
CA ALA A 343 -1.10 -0.64 -3.37
C ALA A 343 -0.88 -0.56 -1.87
N THR A 344 -0.30 -1.61 -1.27
CA THR A 344 -0.23 -1.79 0.19
C THR A 344 0.38 -0.59 0.90
N GLY A 345 1.54 -0.12 0.46
CA GLY A 345 2.28 0.96 1.13
C GLY A 345 1.47 2.26 1.23
N GLY A 346 0.72 2.63 0.18
CA GLY A 346 -0.15 3.81 0.22
C GLY A 346 -1.29 3.67 1.23
N VAL A 347 -1.95 2.51 1.24
CA VAL A 347 -3.06 2.24 2.19
C VAL A 347 -2.55 2.18 3.63
N GLU A 348 -1.39 1.60 3.87
CA GLU A 348 -0.79 1.46 5.21
C GLU A 348 -0.22 2.77 5.73
N LEU A 349 0.31 3.65 4.87
CA LEU A 349 0.65 5.02 5.26
C LEU A 349 -0.60 5.78 5.71
N ILE A 350 -1.70 5.70 4.95
CA ILE A 350 -2.98 6.32 5.32
C ILE A 350 -3.47 5.78 6.67
N ALA A 351 -3.40 4.46 6.90
CA ALA A 351 -3.73 3.87 8.19
C ALA A 351 -2.85 4.40 9.34
N SER A 352 -1.56 4.61 9.08
CA SER A 352 -0.61 5.16 10.06
C SER A 352 -0.90 6.63 10.38
N LEU A 353 -1.25 7.44 9.36
CA LEU A 353 -1.65 8.84 9.54
C LEU A 353 -2.96 8.96 10.34
N LEU A 354 -3.93 8.09 10.06
CA LEU A 354 -5.18 8.03 10.83
C LEU A 354 -4.92 7.63 12.28
N ALA A 355 -4.02 6.67 12.52
CA ALA A 355 -3.62 6.29 13.88
C ALA A 355 -2.97 7.46 14.63
N LEU A 356 -2.08 8.22 13.98
CA LEU A 356 -1.44 9.42 14.54
C LEU A 356 -2.46 10.51 14.87
N ARG A 357 -3.43 10.77 13.98
CA ARG A 357 -4.47 11.77 14.19
C ARG A 357 -5.34 11.43 15.39
N ASP A 358 -5.86 10.22 15.45
CA ASP A 358 -6.89 9.80 16.40
C ASP A 358 -6.31 9.25 17.71
N GLY A 359 -5.00 8.93 17.75
CA GLY A 359 -4.40 8.29 18.91
C GLY A 359 -4.90 6.85 19.12
N ILE A 360 -5.28 6.17 18.05
CA ILE A 360 -5.82 4.80 18.06
C ILE A 360 -4.99 3.93 17.11
N VAL A 361 -4.42 2.83 17.60
CA VAL A 361 -3.75 1.85 16.75
C VAL A 361 -4.75 0.81 16.25
N PRO A 362 -4.75 0.51 14.93
CA PRO A 362 -5.62 -0.51 14.37
C PRO A 362 -5.19 -1.91 14.83
N PRO A 363 -6.13 -2.87 14.91
CA PRO A 363 -5.82 -4.22 15.35
C PRO A 363 -5.17 -5.06 14.26
N THR A 364 -4.44 -6.09 14.67
CA THR A 364 -4.24 -7.30 13.89
C THR A 364 -5.35 -8.27 14.28
N ILE A 365 -6.35 -8.45 13.40
CA ILE A 365 -7.43 -9.41 13.66
C ILE A 365 -6.95 -10.85 13.40
N ASN A 366 -7.69 -11.84 13.92
CA ASN A 366 -7.40 -13.27 13.78
C ASN A 366 -6.12 -13.74 14.52
N TYR A 367 -5.62 -12.96 15.47
CA TYR A 367 -4.54 -13.40 16.34
C TYR A 367 -5.12 -14.21 17.48
N GLU A 368 -5.16 -15.54 17.31
CA GLU A 368 -5.80 -16.51 18.23
C GLU A 368 -4.77 -17.42 18.91
N ASN A 369 -3.68 -17.76 18.20
CA ASN A 369 -2.64 -18.68 18.64
C ASN A 369 -1.29 -17.99 18.64
N PRO A 370 -0.76 -17.56 19.80
CA PRO A 370 0.55 -16.94 19.88
C PRO A 370 1.67 -17.82 19.33
N ASP A 371 2.53 -17.23 18.49
CA ASP A 371 3.74 -17.87 17.98
C ASP A 371 4.93 -17.44 18.84
N PRO A 372 5.67 -18.37 19.48
CA PRO A 372 6.86 -18.03 20.29
C PRO A 372 7.97 -17.30 19.51
N GLU A 373 8.00 -17.43 18.18
CA GLU A 373 8.95 -16.71 17.31
C GLU A 373 8.45 -15.31 16.91
N CYS A 374 7.16 -15.02 17.19
CA CYS A 374 6.51 -13.73 16.97
C CYS A 374 5.90 -13.26 18.30
N ASP A 375 6.73 -12.77 19.24
CA ASP A 375 6.39 -12.53 20.65
C ASP A 375 6.30 -11.03 21.03
N LEU A 376 6.04 -10.15 20.04
CA LEU A 376 5.81 -8.72 20.26
C LEU A 376 4.33 -8.43 20.55
N ASP A 377 4.01 -7.16 20.82
CA ASP A 377 2.63 -6.70 20.98
C ASP A 377 2.00 -6.37 19.62
N TYR A 378 1.28 -7.34 19.04
CA TYR A 378 0.66 -7.20 17.72
C TYR A 378 -0.73 -6.56 17.72
N VAL A 379 -1.12 -5.88 18.77
CA VAL A 379 -2.47 -5.26 18.95
C VAL A 379 -3.58 -6.26 18.62
N PRO A 380 -3.71 -7.37 19.37
CA PRO A 380 -4.56 -8.48 18.99
C PRO A 380 -6.04 -8.14 18.99
N ASN A 381 -6.71 -8.35 17.87
CA ASN A 381 -8.15 -8.38 17.62
C ASN A 381 -8.96 -7.10 17.91
N LYS A 382 -8.46 -6.15 18.69
CA LYS A 382 -9.17 -4.90 19.03
C LYS A 382 -8.25 -3.71 18.92
N ALA A 383 -8.74 -2.63 18.31
CA ALA A 383 -8.04 -1.36 18.31
C ALA A 383 -7.84 -0.83 19.74
N ARG A 384 -6.77 -0.08 19.95
CA ARG A 384 -6.37 0.40 21.26
C ARG A 384 -5.93 1.86 21.22
N GLU A 385 -6.37 2.66 22.17
CA GLU A 385 -5.89 4.02 22.36
C GLU A 385 -4.44 4.03 22.84
N VAL A 386 -3.60 4.80 22.19
CA VAL A 386 -2.18 4.96 22.49
C VAL A 386 -1.75 6.39 22.16
N LYS A 387 -0.92 6.98 23.02
CA LYS A 387 -0.28 8.27 22.67
C LYS A 387 0.77 8.03 21.58
N ILE A 388 0.46 8.43 20.35
CA ILE A 388 1.33 8.25 19.19
C ILE A 388 1.76 9.61 18.68
N LYS A 389 3.07 9.80 18.55
CA LYS A 389 3.68 10.97 17.91
C LYS A 389 4.44 10.58 16.65
N ILE A 390 5.05 9.41 16.63
CA ILE A 390 5.88 8.91 15.54
C ILE A 390 5.43 7.48 15.21
N ALA A 391 5.12 7.26 13.95
CA ALA A 391 4.80 5.93 13.42
C ALA A 391 5.79 5.54 12.31
N MET A 392 6.00 4.24 12.16
CA MET A 392 6.80 3.64 11.08
C MET A 392 5.92 2.71 10.26
N SER A 393 6.06 2.74 8.93
CA SER A 393 5.37 1.84 8.01
C SER A 393 6.38 1.03 7.22
N ASN A 394 6.34 -0.30 7.35
CA ASN A 394 7.26 -1.25 6.73
C ASN A 394 6.64 -1.89 5.50
N SER A 395 7.41 -2.00 4.42
CA SER A 395 7.05 -2.80 3.24
C SER A 395 8.21 -3.66 2.80
N MET A 396 7.92 -4.95 2.53
CA MET A 396 8.88 -5.92 2.02
C MET A 396 8.32 -6.52 0.73
N GLY A 397 9.09 -6.52 -0.36
CA GLY A 397 8.65 -6.98 -1.68
C GLY A 397 9.40 -8.20 -2.16
N PHE A 398 8.76 -9.03 -2.99
CA PHE A 398 9.45 -10.04 -3.77
C PHE A 398 10.60 -9.39 -4.55
N GLY A 399 11.68 -10.14 -4.75
CA GLY A 399 12.95 -9.62 -5.23
C GLY A 399 13.91 -9.22 -4.10
N GLY A 400 13.41 -9.08 -2.85
CA GLY A 400 14.19 -8.62 -1.69
C GLY A 400 14.09 -7.12 -1.42
N HIS A 401 13.15 -6.44 -2.05
CA HIS A 401 12.96 -4.99 -1.90
C HIS A 401 12.38 -4.64 -0.52
N ASN A 402 13.04 -3.74 0.20
CA ASN A 402 12.57 -3.24 1.49
C ASN A 402 12.42 -1.71 1.45
N ALA A 403 11.30 -1.19 1.93
CA ALA A 403 11.02 0.24 2.00
C ALA A 403 10.31 0.57 3.30
N VAL A 404 10.80 1.60 4.00
CA VAL A 404 10.29 2.03 5.30
C VAL A 404 10.07 3.54 5.30
N LEU A 405 8.89 3.95 5.74
CA LEU A 405 8.54 5.36 5.95
C LEU A 405 8.43 5.66 7.44
N VAL A 406 8.92 6.83 7.85
CA VAL A 406 8.72 7.38 9.20
C VAL A 406 7.85 8.62 9.07
N VAL A 407 6.75 8.64 9.83
CA VAL A 407 5.78 9.74 9.83
C VAL A 407 5.55 10.25 11.23
N LYS A 408 5.31 11.55 11.34
CA LYS A 408 5.14 12.26 12.60
C LYS A 408 3.80 13.00 12.62
N LYS A 409 3.18 13.03 13.79
CA LYS A 409 2.04 13.90 14.07
C LYS A 409 2.45 15.36 13.91
N PHE A 410 1.64 16.12 13.19
CA PHE A 410 1.86 17.54 12.95
C PHE A 410 1.20 18.41 14.03
#